data_3ac74d906c5a5a7e10d707274fce98a2
#
_entry.id   3ac74d906c5a5a7e10d707274fce98a2
#
_cell.length_a   1.000
_cell.length_b   1.000
_cell.length_c   1.000
_cell.angle_alpha   90.00
_cell.angle_beta   90.00
_cell.angle_gamma   90.00
#
_symmetry.space_group_name_H-M   'P 1'
#
loop_
_entity.id
_entity.type
_entity.pdbx_description
1 polymer ?
#
loop_
_entity_poly.entity_id
_entity_poly.type
_entity_poly.pdbx_seq_one_letter_code
_entity_poly.pdbx_strand_id
1 'polypeptide(L)'
;MAKLLKKYLKISNTDRIQLNDQAFIFSTMVDLMKMGVSIRKSVEFVRIMRPAIAKPMEKVINQLQRGKSFSTAFGPYVSTNIYYQLEIADQHGGLEQTLETIAKIFTSQSQQRKKLKSLIQYPVFLMAFLGIMMLGMRIYIMPELANWNTGTASVQSQVIKLVIIGMLFGIIVGILYLWLKFKKKSMANQVVLLCRIPIFGQFYQTYCHYYLTANLSFFISSGMSMGSVCKYLNLLDSQSLLHQIGRRVEKSMASGQDISSVIKKSVYLPIELDLLLRKGSKKETLSKEVHALSMIKYKTLIQKIERMILIVQPILFGIIGIVIVLMYMNLLMPMYNSMKEVSK
;
A
#
# COMPACT_ATOMS: atom_id res chain seq x y z
N MET A 1 17.82 -14.97 21.35
CA MET A 1 16.69 -14.62 20.49
C MET A 1 16.72 -13.16 20.01
N ALA A 2 16.76 -12.15 20.87
CA ALA A 2 16.74 -10.72 20.47
C ALA A 2 17.91 -10.27 19.55
N LYS A 3 19.11 -10.84 19.66
CA LYS A 3 20.25 -10.51 18.79
C LYS A 3 20.13 -11.08 17.36
N LEU A 4 19.47 -12.23 17.19
CA LEU A 4 19.17 -12.79 15.88
C LEU A 4 18.07 -11.96 15.16
N LEU A 5 17.03 -11.53 15.89
CA LEU A 5 15.99 -10.65 15.40
C LEU A 5 16.54 -9.31 14.86
N LYS A 6 17.47 -8.67 15.58
CA LYS A 6 18.14 -7.44 15.11
C LYS A 6 18.96 -7.65 13.82
N LYS A 7 19.55 -8.82 13.62
CA LYS A 7 20.34 -9.15 12.41
C LYS A 7 19.43 -9.32 11.17
N TYR A 8 18.21 -9.84 11.33
CA TYR A 8 17.23 -10.00 10.24
C TYR A 8 16.44 -8.72 9.96
N LEU A 9 16.23 -7.84 10.95
CA LEU A 9 15.58 -6.53 10.75
C LEU A 9 16.43 -5.52 9.95
N LYS A 10 17.75 -5.78 9.80
CA LYS A 10 18.69 -4.94 9.03
C LYS A 10 18.86 -5.45 7.59
N ILE A 11 17.87 -6.20 7.05
CA ILE A 11 17.91 -6.68 5.68
C ILE A 11 17.71 -5.48 4.75
N SER A 12 18.75 -5.22 3.99
CA SER A 12 18.79 -4.22 2.92
C SER A 12 17.55 -4.36 2.03
N ASN A 13 16.95 -3.23 1.66
CA ASN A 13 15.82 -3.14 0.75
C ASN A 13 16.10 -3.74 -0.64
N THR A 14 17.34 -4.17 -0.88
CA THR A 14 17.89 -4.65 -2.15
C THR A 14 17.53 -6.11 -2.47
N ASP A 15 17.19 -6.94 -1.47
CA ASP A 15 16.94 -8.37 -1.66
C ASP A 15 15.44 -8.74 -1.69
N ARG A 16 14.54 -7.78 -1.57
CA ARG A 16 13.10 -8.05 -1.60
C ARG A 16 12.64 -8.46 -3.00
N ILE A 17 12.03 -9.63 -3.07
CA ILE A 17 11.38 -10.14 -4.29
C ILE A 17 10.21 -9.20 -4.67
N GLN A 18 10.05 -8.91 -5.96
CA GLN A 18 8.96 -8.07 -6.45
C GLN A 18 7.58 -8.70 -6.12
N LEU A 19 6.56 -7.86 -5.97
CA LEU A 19 5.21 -8.29 -5.61
C LEU A 19 4.64 -9.34 -6.57
N ASN A 20 4.87 -9.20 -7.87
CA ASN A 20 4.39 -10.15 -8.87
C ASN A 20 5.07 -11.53 -8.71
N ASP A 21 6.35 -11.51 -8.32
CA ASP A 21 7.12 -12.72 -8.10
C ASP A 21 6.72 -13.39 -6.77
N GLN A 22 6.45 -12.58 -5.72
CA GLN A 22 5.91 -13.11 -4.48
C GLN A 22 4.53 -13.75 -4.71
N ALA A 23 3.65 -13.10 -5.49
CA ALA A 23 2.35 -13.67 -5.84
C ALA A 23 2.51 -15.02 -6.57
N PHE A 24 3.41 -15.10 -7.53
CA PHE A 24 3.71 -16.33 -8.27
C PHE A 24 4.27 -17.42 -7.35
N ILE A 25 5.27 -17.11 -6.52
CA ILE A 25 5.88 -18.07 -5.59
C ILE A 25 4.80 -18.70 -4.69
N PHE A 26 4.06 -17.85 -3.97
CA PHE A 26 3.13 -18.35 -2.97
C PHE A 26 1.91 -19.06 -3.60
N SER A 27 1.38 -18.60 -4.75
CA SER A 27 0.28 -19.30 -5.43
C SER A 27 0.73 -20.66 -5.96
N THR A 28 1.87 -20.72 -6.65
CA THR A 28 2.38 -21.99 -7.19
C THR A 28 2.72 -22.99 -6.07
N MET A 29 3.30 -22.51 -4.96
CA MET A 29 3.57 -23.37 -3.82
C MET A 29 2.29 -23.95 -3.22
N VAL A 30 1.25 -23.13 -3.04
CA VAL A 30 -0.05 -23.59 -2.51
C VAL A 30 -0.68 -24.64 -3.42
N ASP A 31 -0.68 -24.39 -4.74
CA ASP A 31 -1.25 -25.33 -5.71
C ASP A 31 -0.54 -26.68 -5.67
N LEU A 32 0.80 -26.68 -5.61
CA LEU A 32 1.59 -27.89 -5.50
C LEU A 32 1.41 -28.61 -4.17
N MET A 33 1.32 -27.88 -3.05
CA MET A 33 1.09 -28.48 -1.73
C MET A 33 -0.30 -29.13 -1.63
N LYS A 34 -1.33 -28.55 -2.23
CA LYS A 34 -2.66 -29.16 -2.36
C LYS A 34 -2.65 -30.45 -3.18
N MET A 35 -1.68 -30.61 -4.07
CA MET A 35 -1.44 -31.87 -4.82
C MET A 35 -0.55 -32.86 -4.05
N GLY A 36 -0.19 -32.57 -2.79
CA GLY A 36 0.65 -33.44 -1.95
C GLY A 36 2.16 -33.26 -2.18
N VAL A 37 2.59 -32.26 -2.93
CA VAL A 37 4.02 -32.00 -3.15
C VAL A 37 4.63 -31.37 -1.91
N SER A 38 5.81 -31.85 -1.48
CA SER A 38 6.50 -31.28 -0.32
C SER A 38 6.96 -29.85 -0.56
N ILE A 39 7.03 -29.06 0.51
CA ILE A 39 7.43 -27.63 0.47
C ILE A 39 8.75 -27.43 -0.28
N ARG A 40 9.76 -28.26 -0.02
CA ARG A 40 11.07 -28.17 -0.68
C ARG A 40 10.95 -28.37 -2.20
N LYS A 41 10.22 -29.41 -2.64
CA LYS A 41 9.99 -29.67 -4.07
C LYS A 41 9.19 -28.55 -4.72
N SER A 42 8.24 -27.94 -4.00
CA SER A 42 7.48 -26.80 -4.48
C SER A 42 8.36 -25.58 -4.71
N VAL A 43 9.31 -25.28 -3.82
CA VAL A 43 10.30 -24.20 -4.03
C VAL A 43 11.23 -24.50 -5.20
N GLU A 44 11.64 -25.75 -5.36
CA GLU A 44 12.48 -26.19 -6.48
C GLU A 44 11.76 -26.01 -7.82
N PHE A 45 10.49 -26.37 -7.89
CA PHE A 45 9.64 -26.16 -9.06
C PHE A 45 9.52 -24.66 -9.39
N VAL A 46 9.27 -23.81 -8.40
CA VAL A 46 9.23 -22.35 -8.57
C VAL A 46 10.55 -21.81 -9.14
N ARG A 47 11.68 -22.30 -8.65
CA ARG A 47 13.03 -21.93 -9.15
C ARG A 47 13.17 -22.22 -10.64
N ILE A 48 12.70 -23.39 -11.10
CA ILE A 48 12.79 -23.80 -12.51
C ILE A 48 11.85 -22.96 -13.37
N MET A 49 10.63 -22.74 -12.92
CA MET A 49 9.60 -22.04 -13.68
C MET A 49 9.87 -20.55 -13.86
N ARG A 50 10.69 -19.95 -12.98
CA ARG A 50 10.93 -18.50 -13.00
C ARG A 50 12.40 -18.13 -12.81
N PRO A 51 13.19 -18.07 -13.89
CA PRO A 51 14.64 -17.80 -13.83
C PRO A 51 15.01 -16.49 -13.12
N ALA A 52 14.14 -15.47 -13.18
CA ALA A 52 14.36 -14.17 -12.53
C ALA A 52 14.54 -14.26 -11.01
N ILE A 53 13.96 -15.27 -10.37
CA ILE A 53 14.05 -15.52 -8.92
C ILE A 53 14.84 -16.78 -8.59
N ALA A 54 15.53 -17.38 -9.53
CA ALA A 54 16.27 -18.63 -9.32
C ALA A 54 17.29 -18.53 -8.20
N LYS A 55 18.11 -17.44 -8.17
CA LYS A 55 19.12 -17.22 -7.12
C LYS A 55 18.54 -17.12 -5.70
N PRO A 56 17.49 -16.30 -5.44
CA PRO A 56 16.80 -16.32 -4.15
C PRO A 56 16.25 -17.69 -3.76
N MET A 57 15.59 -18.39 -4.69
CA MET A 57 15.00 -19.71 -4.41
C MET A 57 16.05 -20.76 -4.12
N GLU A 58 17.18 -20.74 -4.78
CA GLU A 58 18.32 -21.63 -4.48
C GLU A 58 18.83 -21.45 -3.04
N LYS A 59 18.96 -20.18 -2.59
CA LYS A 59 19.33 -19.90 -1.20
C LYS A 59 18.29 -20.44 -0.21
N VAL A 60 17.00 -20.34 -0.54
CA VAL A 60 15.91 -20.89 0.27
C VAL A 60 16.03 -22.42 0.33
N ILE A 61 16.21 -23.10 -0.82
CA ILE A 61 16.35 -24.55 -0.89
C ILE A 61 17.53 -25.04 -0.03
N ASN A 62 18.68 -24.38 -0.13
CA ASN A 62 19.87 -24.69 0.65
C ASN A 62 19.64 -24.52 2.16
N GLN A 63 18.82 -23.55 2.58
CA GLN A 63 18.48 -23.39 3.99
C GLN A 63 17.50 -24.46 4.48
N LEU A 64 16.51 -24.82 3.67
CA LEU A 64 15.58 -25.91 3.98
C LEU A 64 16.30 -27.28 4.07
N GLN A 65 17.30 -27.52 3.19
CA GLN A 65 18.13 -28.72 3.24
C GLN A 65 18.96 -28.81 4.52
N ARG A 66 19.35 -27.67 5.09
CA ARG A 66 20.06 -27.60 6.39
C ARG A 66 19.11 -27.69 7.60
N GLY A 67 17.86 -28.04 7.40
CA GLY A 67 16.88 -28.21 8.48
C GLY A 67 16.37 -26.89 9.08
N LYS A 68 16.57 -25.75 8.42
CA LYS A 68 15.98 -24.49 8.88
C LYS A 68 14.48 -24.45 8.58
N SER A 69 13.73 -23.74 9.43
CA SER A 69 12.30 -23.54 9.24
C SER A 69 12.00 -22.75 7.96
N PHE A 70 10.80 -22.92 7.42
CA PHE A 70 10.36 -22.23 6.22
C PHE A 70 10.37 -20.70 6.40
N SER A 71 9.89 -20.22 7.55
CA SER A 71 9.91 -18.80 7.91
C SER A 71 11.32 -18.22 7.91
N THR A 72 12.29 -18.94 8.47
CA THR A 72 13.70 -18.53 8.51
C THR A 72 14.29 -18.47 7.11
N ALA A 73 13.97 -19.44 6.25
CA ALA A 73 14.49 -19.50 4.88
C ALA A 73 13.91 -18.39 3.99
N PHE A 74 12.63 -18.07 4.14
CA PHE A 74 11.95 -17.01 3.38
C PHE A 74 12.06 -15.62 4.00
N GLY A 75 12.44 -15.50 5.27
CA GLY A 75 12.51 -14.24 6.02
C GLY A 75 13.18 -13.08 5.27
N PRO A 76 14.34 -13.27 4.62
CA PRO A 76 15.03 -12.24 3.86
C PRO A 76 14.24 -11.65 2.68
N TYR A 77 13.27 -12.39 2.14
CA TYR A 77 12.58 -12.07 0.89
C TYR A 77 11.17 -11.53 1.06
N VAL A 78 10.63 -11.61 2.27
CA VAL A 78 9.26 -11.18 2.60
C VAL A 78 9.27 -9.98 3.55
N SER A 79 8.11 -9.32 3.69
CA SER A 79 7.96 -8.27 4.69
C SER A 79 7.95 -8.85 6.11
N THR A 80 8.31 -8.02 7.08
CA THR A 80 8.33 -8.40 8.50
C THR A 80 7.01 -9.01 8.97
N ASN A 81 5.87 -8.47 8.52
CA ASN A 81 4.56 -9.02 8.85
C ASN A 81 4.34 -10.44 8.31
N ILE A 82 4.76 -10.69 7.07
CA ILE A 82 4.66 -12.01 6.46
C ILE A 82 5.62 -12.99 7.15
N TYR A 83 6.83 -12.53 7.45
CA TYR A 83 7.78 -13.34 8.21
C TYR A 83 7.18 -13.86 9.53
N TYR A 84 6.56 -12.97 10.32
CA TYR A 84 5.95 -13.38 11.58
C TYR A 84 4.76 -14.32 11.40
N GLN A 85 3.95 -14.12 10.36
CA GLN A 85 2.86 -15.05 10.04
C GLN A 85 3.40 -16.44 9.69
N LEU A 86 4.46 -16.51 8.91
CA LEU A 86 5.14 -17.77 8.59
C LEU A 86 5.80 -18.40 9.83
N GLU A 87 6.44 -17.61 10.70
CA GLU A 87 7.07 -18.10 11.92
C GLU A 87 6.07 -18.75 12.88
N ILE A 88 4.91 -18.11 13.07
CA ILE A 88 3.85 -18.65 13.90
C ILE A 88 3.28 -19.94 13.27
N ALA A 89 3.09 -19.95 11.96
CA ALA A 89 2.60 -21.12 11.24
C ALA A 89 3.59 -22.31 11.29
N ASP A 90 4.89 -22.03 11.25
CA ASP A 90 5.94 -23.05 11.44
C ASP A 90 5.93 -23.65 12.86
N GLN A 91 5.68 -22.82 13.89
CA GLN A 91 5.71 -23.25 15.29
C GLN A 91 4.43 -23.97 15.74
N HIS A 92 3.27 -23.52 15.25
CA HIS A 92 1.96 -24.00 15.70
C HIS A 92 1.22 -24.85 14.68
N GLY A 93 1.81 -25.06 13.50
CA GLY A 93 1.15 -25.75 12.39
C GLY A 93 0.28 -24.79 11.55
N GLY A 94 -0.34 -25.33 10.49
CA GLY A 94 -1.21 -24.54 9.61
C GLY A 94 -0.47 -23.75 8.55
N LEU A 95 0.77 -24.15 8.21
CA LEU A 95 1.58 -23.45 7.19
C LEU A 95 0.87 -23.40 5.83
N GLU A 96 0.17 -24.46 5.42
CA GLU A 96 -0.57 -24.50 4.16
C GLU A 96 -1.68 -23.43 4.12
N GLN A 97 -2.50 -23.33 5.17
CA GLN A 97 -3.56 -22.31 5.26
C GLN A 97 -3.01 -20.89 5.29
N THR A 98 -1.86 -20.71 5.97
CA THR A 98 -1.18 -19.42 6.03
C THR A 98 -0.63 -19.04 4.65
N LEU A 99 0.00 -19.97 3.95
CA LEU A 99 0.50 -19.76 2.58
C LEU A 99 -0.66 -19.45 1.62
N GLU A 100 -1.80 -20.14 1.74
CA GLU A 100 -2.99 -19.88 0.92
C GLU A 100 -3.51 -18.44 1.14
N THR A 101 -3.57 -18.00 2.38
CA THR A 101 -3.98 -16.62 2.72
C THR A 101 -3.00 -15.59 2.13
N ILE A 102 -1.71 -15.81 2.30
CA ILE A 102 -0.65 -14.98 1.75
C ILE A 102 -0.71 -14.94 0.21
N ALA A 103 -0.90 -16.09 -0.43
CA ALA A 103 -1.03 -16.22 -1.88
C ALA A 103 -2.22 -15.39 -2.41
N LYS A 104 -3.40 -15.52 -1.78
CA LYS A 104 -4.59 -14.73 -2.14
C LYS A 104 -4.34 -13.22 -2.04
N ILE A 105 -3.69 -12.78 -0.97
CA ILE A 105 -3.35 -11.37 -0.75
C ILE A 105 -2.41 -10.86 -1.85
N PHE A 106 -1.30 -11.55 -2.09
CA PHE A 106 -0.33 -11.12 -3.09
C PHE A 106 -0.87 -11.17 -4.51
N THR A 107 -1.63 -12.21 -4.85
CA THR A 107 -2.29 -12.33 -6.16
C THR A 107 -3.24 -11.17 -6.40
N SER A 108 -4.09 -10.86 -5.42
CA SER A 108 -5.01 -9.72 -5.50
C SER A 108 -4.26 -8.38 -5.62
N GLN A 109 -3.23 -8.14 -4.81
CA GLN A 109 -2.42 -6.93 -4.90
C GLN A 109 -1.72 -6.81 -6.26
N SER A 110 -1.19 -7.92 -6.80
CA SER A 110 -0.57 -7.97 -8.12
C SER A 110 -1.57 -7.63 -9.24
N GLN A 111 -2.77 -8.21 -9.20
CA GLN A 111 -3.84 -7.92 -10.17
C GLN A 111 -4.27 -6.46 -10.12
N GLN A 112 -4.44 -5.90 -8.92
CA GLN A 112 -4.79 -4.49 -8.74
C GLN A 112 -3.69 -3.57 -9.28
N ARG A 113 -2.42 -3.88 -9.03
CA ARG A 113 -1.29 -3.11 -9.54
C ARG A 113 -1.23 -3.15 -11.08
N LYS A 114 -1.50 -4.32 -11.68
CA LYS A 114 -1.61 -4.44 -13.15
C LYS A 114 -2.77 -3.62 -13.69
N LYS A 115 -3.96 -3.70 -13.05
CA LYS A 115 -5.16 -2.93 -13.43
C LYS A 115 -4.90 -1.42 -13.34
N LEU A 116 -4.27 -0.96 -12.26
CA LEU A 116 -3.90 0.46 -12.11
C LEU A 116 -2.91 0.91 -13.19
N LYS A 117 -1.85 0.11 -13.46
CA LYS A 117 -0.88 0.41 -14.51
C LYS A 117 -1.54 0.52 -15.88
N SER A 118 -2.43 -0.40 -16.21
CA SER A 118 -3.16 -0.40 -17.49
C SER A 118 -4.05 0.85 -17.66
N LEU A 119 -4.73 1.29 -16.59
CA LEU A 119 -5.58 2.48 -16.62
C LEU A 119 -4.79 3.79 -16.76
N ILE A 120 -3.59 3.86 -16.20
CA ILE A 120 -2.73 5.05 -16.25
C ILE A 120 -1.95 5.12 -17.58
N GLN A 121 -1.76 4.02 -18.27
CA GLN A 121 -0.94 3.95 -19.48
C GLN A 121 -1.42 4.92 -20.58
N TYR A 122 -2.72 4.94 -20.88
CA TYR A 122 -3.31 5.82 -21.89
C TYR A 122 -3.18 7.32 -21.53
N PRO A 123 -3.58 7.78 -20.34
CA PRO A 123 -3.39 9.17 -19.94
C PRO A 123 -1.94 9.63 -19.94
N VAL A 124 -1.00 8.79 -19.49
CA VAL A 124 0.43 9.10 -19.53
C VAL A 124 0.93 9.28 -20.96
N PHE A 125 0.52 8.38 -21.86
CA PHE A 125 0.86 8.51 -23.29
C PHE A 125 0.33 9.82 -23.87
N LEU A 126 -0.94 10.16 -23.59
CA LEU A 126 -1.57 11.38 -24.07
C LEU A 126 -0.89 12.64 -23.50
N MET A 127 -0.57 12.65 -22.20
CA MET A 127 0.18 13.76 -21.57
C MET A 127 1.59 13.92 -22.16
N ALA A 128 2.28 12.81 -22.44
CA ALA A 128 3.58 12.83 -23.10
C ALA A 128 3.48 13.42 -24.51
N PHE A 129 2.47 12.99 -25.29
CA PHE A 129 2.22 13.51 -26.63
C PHE A 129 1.92 15.03 -26.62
N LEU A 130 1.04 15.47 -25.71
CA LEU A 130 0.76 16.90 -25.53
C LEU A 130 2.00 17.68 -25.10
N GLY A 131 2.83 17.12 -24.23
CA GLY A 131 4.09 17.71 -23.84
C GLY A 131 5.07 17.90 -25.01
N ILE A 132 5.16 16.91 -25.88
CA ILE A 132 5.98 16.97 -27.11
C ILE A 132 5.42 18.06 -28.04
N MET A 133 4.11 18.12 -28.24
CA MET A 133 3.48 19.18 -29.03
C MET A 133 3.74 20.58 -28.46
N MET A 134 3.63 20.75 -27.14
CA MET A 134 3.94 22.04 -26.48
C MET A 134 5.41 22.44 -26.65
N LEU A 135 6.32 21.48 -26.55
CA LEU A 135 7.76 21.73 -26.80
C LEU A 135 8.02 22.10 -28.26
N GLY A 136 7.42 21.38 -29.20
CA GLY A 136 7.53 21.71 -30.63
C GLY A 136 7.01 23.13 -30.95
N MET A 137 5.84 23.47 -30.38
CA MET A 137 5.26 24.81 -30.52
C MET A 137 6.18 25.90 -29.94
N ARG A 138 6.77 25.66 -28.77
CA ARG A 138 7.68 26.60 -28.13
C ARG A 138 8.98 26.80 -28.88
N ILE A 139 9.51 25.75 -29.55
CA ILE A 139 10.79 25.78 -30.26
C ILE A 139 10.62 26.35 -31.66
N TYR A 140 9.54 26.00 -32.37
CA TYR A 140 9.37 26.36 -33.79
C TYR A 140 8.43 27.53 -34.01
N ILE A 141 7.27 27.59 -33.33
CA ILE A 141 6.21 28.56 -33.60
C ILE A 141 6.39 29.86 -32.80
N MET A 142 6.77 29.75 -31.51
CA MET A 142 6.95 30.96 -30.66
C MET A 142 8.03 31.91 -31.14
N PRO A 143 9.21 31.51 -31.64
CA PRO A 143 10.19 32.44 -32.20
C PRO A 143 9.68 33.16 -33.43
N GLU A 144 8.93 32.48 -34.31
CA GLU A 144 8.33 33.06 -35.51
C GLU A 144 7.28 34.13 -35.16
N LEU A 145 6.41 33.86 -34.18
CA LEU A 145 5.43 34.82 -33.69
C LEU A 145 6.07 35.96 -32.91
N ALA A 146 7.21 35.75 -32.25
CA ALA A 146 7.93 36.80 -31.54
C ALA A 146 8.52 37.86 -32.49
N ASN A 147 8.88 37.46 -33.71
CA ASN A 147 9.35 38.39 -34.75
C ASN A 147 8.23 39.31 -35.28
N TRP A 148 6.96 38.94 -35.09
CA TRP A 148 5.77 39.71 -35.49
C TRP A 148 5.20 40.59 -34.38
N ASN A 149 5.64 40.41 -33.12
CA ASN A 149 5.10 41.08 -31.93
C ASN A 149 6.17 42.03 -31.33
N THR A 150 6.08 43.28 -31.65
CA THR A 150 6.98 44.35 -31.10
C THR A 150 6.51 44.94 -29.77
N GLY A 151 5.47 44.42 -29.13
CA GLY A 151 4.92 45.09 -27.95
C GLY A 151 4.29 44.17 -26.88
N THR A 152 4.71 44.35 -25.66
CA THR A 152 3.97 44.17 -24.39
C THR A 152 3.60 42.76 -23.88
N ALA A 153 3.93 41.67 -24.56
CA ALA A 153 3.57 40.33 -24.07
C ALA A 153 4.38 39.79 -22.85
N SER A 154 5.39 40.56 -22.37
CA SER A 154 6.35 40.02 -21.40
C SER A 154 5.89 40.08 -19.93
N VAL A 155 5.11 41.08 -19.53
CA VAL A 155 4.78 41.30 -18.11
C VAL A 155 3.67 40.37 -17.63
N GLN A 156 2.62 40.18 -18.43
CA GLN A 156 1.48 39.34 -18.04
C GLN A 156 1.82 37.84 -17.99
N SER A 157 2.70 37.38 -18.89
CA SER A 157 3.18 35.96 -18.86
C SER A 157 4.13 35.69 -17.67
N GLN A 158 4.91 36.70 -17.24
CA GLN A 158 5.78 36.60 -16.07
C GLN A 158 4.97 36.56 -14.77
N VAL A 159 3.93 37.35 -14.63
CA VAL A 159 3.06 37.35 -13.45
C VAL A 159 2.33 36.03 -13.32
N ILE A 160 1.78 35.48 -14.41
CA ILE A 160 1.11 34.15 -14.39
C ILE A 160 2.09 33.04 -14.00
N LYS A 161 3.33 33.05 -14.52
CA LYS A 161 4.37 32.09 -14.13
C LYS A 161 4.74 32.23 -12.65
N LEU A 162 4.92 33.44 -12.13
CA LEU A 162 5.20 33.70 -10.72
C LEU A 162 4.07 33.21 -9.81
N VAL A 163 2.80 33.43 -10.19
CA VAL A 163 1.64 32.91 -9.44
C VAL A 163 1.60 31.40 -9.42
N ILE A 164 1.82 30.74 -10.57
CA ILE A 164 1.84 29.27 -10.66
C ILE A 164 3.00 28.70 -9.84
N ILE A 165 4.20 29.28 -9.95
CA ILE A 165 5.37 28.84 -9.17
C ILE A 165 5.14 29.07 -7.68
N GLY A 166 4.58 30.22 -7.29
CA GLY A 166 4.24 30.52 -5.90
C GLY A 166 3.18 29.57 -5.34
N MET A 167 2.18 29.22 -6.14
CA MET A 167 1.14 28.23 -5.75
C MET A 167 1.72 26.83 -5.61
N LEU A 168 2.57 26.36 -6.55
CA LEU A 168 3.29 25.10 -6.46
C LEU A 168 4.22 25.05 -5.24
N PHE A 169 4.98 26.14 -5.00
CA PHE A 169 5.85 26.24 -3.84
C PHE A 169 5.05 26.20 -2.53
N GLY A 170 3.93 26.93 -2.45
CA GLY A 170 3.03 26.88 -1.30
C GLY A 170 2.45 25.48 -1.03
N ILE A 171 2.07 24.75 -2.08
CA ILE A 171 1.62 23.37 -1.98
C ILE A 171 2.75 22.46 -1.47
N ILE A 172 3.96 22.60 -2.02
CA ILE A 172 5.13 21.78 -1.60
C ILE A 172 5.48 22.06 -0.13
N VAL A 173 5.54 23.33 0.28
CA VAL A 173 5.80 23.73 1.66
C VAL A 173 4.69 23.23 2.60
N GLY A 174 3.43 23.32 2.19
CA GLY A 174 2.28 22.79 2.94
C GLY A 174 2.37 21.26 3.13
N ILE A 175 2.70 20.53 2.07
CA ILE A 175 2.91 19.06 2.13
C ILE A 175 4.11 18.73 3.04
N LEU A 176 5.21 19.44 2.92
CA LEU A 176 6.41 19.25 3.74
C LEU A 176 6.15 19.53 5.22
N TYR A 177 5.41 20.61 5.54
CA TYR A 177 5.00 20.95 6.90
C TYR A 177 4.09 19.86 7.51
N LEU A 178 3.10 19.40 6.75
CA LEU A 178 2.24 18.32 7.15
C LEU A 178 3.06 17.04 7.38
N TRP A 179 3.98 16.71 6.50
CA TRP A 179 4.84 15.53 6.61
C TRP A 179 5.74 15.55 7.85
N LEU A 180 6.35 16.70 8.17
CA LEU A 180 7.17 16.89 9.37
C LEU A 180 6.33 16.76 10.65
N LYS A 181 5.10 17.32 10.66
CA LYS A 181 4.16 17.22 11.78
C LYS A 181 3.65 15.77 11.98
N PHE A 182 3.53 15.02 10.86
CA PHE A 182 3.18 13.59 10.88
C PHE A 182 4.27 12.75 11.56
N LYS A 183 5.53 12.97 11.20
CA LYS A 183 6.66 12.17 11.71
C LYS A 183 6.85 12.22 13.22
N LYS A 184 6.40 13.29 13.88
CA LYS A 184 6.53 13.47 15.34
C LYS A 184 5.43 12.81 16.17
N LYS A 185 4.35 12.29 15.57
CA LYS A 185 3.23 11.66 16.28
C LYS A 185 3.39 10.16 16.39
N SER A 186 2.86 9.55 17.49
CA SER A 186 2.79 8.08 17.62
C SER A 186 1.97 7.48 16.47
N MET A 187 2.29 6.24 16.07
CA MET A 187 1.62 5.56 14.94
C MET A 187 0.09 5.51 15.11
N ALA A 188 -0.42 5.25 16.31
CA ALA A 188 -1.87 5.25 16.56
C ALA A 188 -2.51 6.62 16.27
N ASN A 189 -1.84 7.72 16.63
CA ASN A 189 -2.31 9.08 16.35
C ASN A 189 -2.16 9.44 14.85
N GLN A 190 -1.12 8.93 14.18
CA GLN A 190 -0.96 9.05 12.73
C GLN A 190 -2.10 8.33 12.00
N VAL A 191 -2.44 7.11 12.42
CA VAL A 191 -3.56 6.33 11.86
C VAL A 191 -4.89 7.05 12.04
N VAL A 192 -5.17 7.60 13.23
CA VAL A 192 -6.39 8.37 13.46
C VAL A 192 -6.47 9.61 12.57
N LEU A 193 -5.34 10.29 12.35
CA LEU A 193 -5.30 11.46 11.49
C LEU A 193 -5.49 11.08 10.02
N LEU A 194 -4.86 10.00 9.56
CA LEU A 194 -5.06 9.46 8.22
C LEU A 194 -6.52 9.04 7.98
N CYS A 195 -7.17 8.44 8.97
CA CYS A 195 -8.58 8.06 8.90
C CYS A 195 -9.54 9.29 8.79
N ARG A 196 -9.09 10.49 9.15
CA ARG A 196 -9.90 11.73 9.07
C ARG A 196 -9.78 12.46 7.73
N ILE A 197 -8.83 12.08 6.87
CA ILE A 197 -8.68 12.72 5.56
C ILE A 197 -9.91 12.39 4.69
N PRO A 198 -10.57 13.38 4.08
CA PRO A 198 -11.67 13.11 3.17
C PRO A 198 -11.19 12.22 2.01
N ILE A 199 -12.02 11.30 1.53
CA ILE A 199 -11.77 10.33 0.44
C ILE A 199 -10.80 9.21 0.85
N PHE A 200 -9.57 9.53 1.27
CA PHE A 200 -8.54 8.54 1.67
C PHE A 200 -8.79 7.93 3.05
N GLY A 201 -9.41 8.66 3.97
CA GLY A 201 -9.59 8.21 5.35
C GLY A 201 -10.44 6.96 5.47
N GLN A 202 -11.54 6.89 4.75
CA GLN A 202 -12.40 5.70 4.72
C GLN A 202 -11.71 4.47 4.14
N PHE A 203 -10.86 4.66 3.12
CA PHE A 203 -10.03 3.60 2.58
C PHE A 203 -9.03 3.10 3.63
N TYR A 204 -8.27 4.02 4.23
CA TYR A 204 -7.25 3.68 5.22
C TYR A 204 -7.84 3.05 6.49
N GLN A 205 -9.00 3.52 6.93
CA GLN A 205 -9.76 2.91 8.03
C GLN A 205 -10.14 1.45 7.71
N THR A 206 -10.67 1.20 6.50
CA THR A 206 -11.02 -0.17 6.07
C THR A 206 -9.79 -1.07 5.97
N TYR A 207 -8.66 -0.52 5.52
CA TYR A 207 -7.38 -1.23 5.52
C TYR A 207 -6.96 -1.61 6.95
N CYS A 208 -7.05 -0.69 7.91
CA CYS A 208 -6.74 -0.98 9.31
C CYS A 208 -7.70 -2.05 9.88
N HIS A 209 -9.00 -1.95 9.59
CA HIS A 209 -9.98 -2.96 10.01
C HIS A 209 -9.61 -4.36 9.51
N TYR A 210 -9.31 -4.47 8.20
CA TYR A 210 -8.85 -5.73 7.62
C TYR A 210 -7.55 -6.21 8.27
N TYR A 211 -6.53 -5.35 8.31
CA TYR A 211 -5.21 -5.70 8.81
C TYR A 211 -5.24 -6.22 10.25
N LEU A 212 -6.00 -5.55 11.12
CA LEU A 212 -6.09 -5.93 12.52
C LEU A 212 -6.94 -7.20 12.73
N THR A 213 -8.06 -7.34 12.04
CA THR A 213 -8.90 -8.54 12.13
C THR A 213 -8.22 -9.76 11.53
N ALA A 214 -7.49 -9.62 10.44
CA ALA A 214 -6.73 -10.71 9.82
C ALA A 214 -5.62 -11.22 10.75
N ASN A 215 -4.84 -10.31 11.36
CA ASN A 215 -3.81 -10.71 12.32
C ASN A 215 -4.41 -11.34 13.58
N LEU A 216 -5.51 -10.78 14.11
CA LEU A 216 -6.19 -11.37 15.26
C LEU A 216 -6.75 -12.76 14.95
N SER A 217 -7.40 -12.92 13.79
CA SER A 217 -7.88 -14.23 13.31
C SER A 217 -6.75 -15.25 13.28
N PHE A 218 -5.60 -14.84 12.74
CA PHE A 218 -4.42 -15.68 12.67
C PHE A 218 -3.93 -16.11 14.05
N PHE A 219 -3.82 -15.21 15.02
CA PHE A 219 -3.39 -15.53 16.38
C PHE A 219 -4.37 -16.48 17.09
N ILE A 220 -5.68 -16.26 16.93
CA ILE A 220 -6.70 -17.14 17.53
C ILE A 220 -6.68 -18.52 16.88
N SER A 221 -6.55 -18.60 15.55
CA SER A 221 -6.49 -19.88 14.82
C SER A 221 -5.25 -20.70 15.17
N SER A 222 -4.13 -20.02 15.43
CA SER A 222 -2.88 -20.65 15.92
C SER A 222 -2.95 -21.11 17.38
N GLY A 223 -4.12 -21.05 18.01
CA GLY A 223 -4.29 -21.54 19.38
C GLY A 223 -3.79 -20.61 20.48
N MET A 224 -3.27 -19.41 20.15
CA MET A 224 -2.74 -18.47 21.16
C MET A 224 -3.83 -17.95 22.09
N SER A 225 -3.49 -17.80 23.37
CA SER A 225 -4.34 -17.09 24.34
C SER A 225 -4.20 -15.57 24.15
N MET A 226 -5.20 -14.79 24.56
CA MET A 226 -5.14 -13.31 24.44
C MET A 226 -3.91 -12.73 25.15
N GLY A 227 -3.53 -13.26 26.31
CA GLY A 227 -2.31 -12.85 27.01
C GLY A 227 -1.04 -13.17 26.22
N SER A 228 -0.97 -14.33 25.55
CA SER A 228 0.14 -14.68 24.66
C SER A 228 0.22 -13.79 23.44
N VAL A 229 -0.94 -13.43 22.86
CA VAL A 229 -1.02 -12.47 21.75
C VAL A 229 -0.48 -11.11 22.17
N CYS A 230 -0.90 -10.57 23.33
CA CYS A 230 -0.38 -9.29 23.82
C CYS A 230 1.14 -9.33 24.06
N LYS A 231 1.65 -10.38 24.69
CA LYS A 231 3.10 -10.57 24.87
C LYS A 231 3.84 -10.59 23.54
N TYR A 232 3.30 -11.29 22.55
CA TYR A 232 3.89 -11.35 21.21
C TYR A 232 3.87 -9.98 20.51
N LEU A 233 2.74 -9.25 20.58
CA LEU A 233 2.62 -7.91 19.99
C LEU A 233 3.58 -6.91 20.63
N ASN A 234 3.94 -7.08 21.89
CA ASN A 234 4.94 -6.25 22.57
C ASN A 234 6.37 -6.50 22.11
N LEU A 235 6.67 -7.64 21.47
CA LEU A 235 7.98 -7.91 20.86
C LEU A 235 8.15 -7.22 19.51
N LEU A 236 7.05 -6.78 18.87
CA LEU A 236 7.10 -6.06 17.60
C LEU A 236 7.72 -4.68 17.77
N ASP A 237 8.10 -4.06 16.64
CA ASP A 237 8.60 -2.70 16.63
C ASP A 237 7.61 -1.76 17.34
N SER A 238 8.12 -0.95 18.27
CA SER A 238 7.36 0.02 19.06
C SER A 238 6.58 1.02 18.20
N GLN A 239 7.02 1.24 16.98
CA GLN A 239 6.33 2.08 15.99
C GLN A 239 5.25 1.32 15.20
N SER A 240 5.07 0.01 15.37
CA SER A 240 4.01 -0.72 14.68
C SER A 240 2.64 -0.46 15.31
N LEU A 241 1.59 -0.45 14.48
CA LEU A 241 0.20 -0.33 14.95
C LEU A 241 -0.18 -1.50 15.86
N LEU A 242 0.26 -2.71 15.51
CA LEU A 242 0.01 -3.92 16.30
C LEU A 242 0.61 -3.84 17.70
N HIS A 243 1.86 -3.36 17.83
CA HIS A 243 2.49 -3.16 19.14
C HIS A 243 1.70 -2.18 20.00
N GLN A 244 1.28 -1.04 19.43
CA GLN A 244 0.54 -0.03 20.19
C GLN A 244 -0.85 -0.49 20.62
N ILE A 245 -1.52 -1.32 19.81
CA ILE A 245 -2.79 -1.94 20.17
C ILE A 245 -2.56 -3.00 21.25
N GLY A 246 -1.55 -3.85 21.08
CA GLY A 246 -1.18 -4.85 22.09
C GLY A 246 -0.99 -4.24 23.47
N ARG A 247 -0.20 -3.15 23.55
CA ARG A 247 -0.02 -2.41 24.81
C ARG A 247 -1.30 -1.81 25.39
N ARG A 248 -2.21 -1.30 24.53
CA ARG A 248 -3.50 -0.75 25.01
C ARG A 248 -4.39 -1.85 25.56
N VAL A 249 -4.48 -2.97 24.87
CA VAL A 249 -5.26 -4.14 25.31
C VAL A 249 -4.68 -4.71 26.59
N GLU A 250 -3.36 -4.90 26.68
CA GLU A 250 -2.70 -5.38 27.90
C GLU A 250 -2.94 -4.45 29.09
N LYS A 251 -2.83 -3.13 28.90
CA LYS A 251 -3.10 -2.15 29.95
C LYS A 251 -4.58 -2.19 30.41
N SER A 252 -5.52 -2.34 29.45
CA SER A 252 -6.94 -2.47 29.76
C SER A 252 -7.22 -3.73 30.55
N MET A 253 -6.64 -4.87 30.17
CA MET A 253 -6.76 -6.14 30.90
C MET A 253 -6.16 -6.03 32.32
N ALA A 254 -4.98 -5.42 32.47
CA ALA A 254 -4.33 -5.25 33.76
C ALA A 254 -5.12 -4.33 34.71
N SER A 255 -5.85 -3.34 34.19
CA SER A 255 -6.71 -2.45 34.94
C SER A 255 -8.14 -3.00 35.16
N GLY A 256 -8.42 -4.25 34.76
CA GLY A 256 -9.77 -4.84 34.88
C GLY A 256 -10.82 -4.20 33.95
N GLN A 257 -10.40 -3.35 33.01
CA GLN A 257 -11.31 -2.73 32.05
C GLN A 257 -11.65 -3.69 30.91
N ASP A 258 -12.90 -3.64 30.48
CA ASP A 258 -13.36 -4.44 29.34
C ASP A 258 -12.63 -4.02 28.03
N ILE A 259 -12.16 -5.01 27.27
CA ILE A 259 -11.55 -4.84 25.93
C ILE A 259 -12.49 -4.06 24.99
N SER A 260 -13.78 -4.17 25.19
CA SER A 260 -14.83 -3.43 24.52
C SER A 260 -14.60 -1.91 24.53
N SER A 261 -14.11 -1.37 25.65
CA SER A 261 -13.81 0.05 25.76
C SER A 261 -12.68 0.49 24.82
N VAL A 262 -11.70 -0.38 24.59
CA VAL A 262 -10.59 -0.14 23.65
C VAL A 262 -11.09 -0.15 22.21
N ILE A 263 -11.96 -1.12 21.88
CA ILE A 263 -12.52 -1.25 20.54
C ILE A 263 -13.36 -0.02 20.17
N LYS A 264 -14.32 0.35 21.05
CA LYS A 264 -15.24 1.47 20.81
C LYS A 264 -14.55 2.83 20.70
N LYS A 265 -13.45 3.04 21.42
CA LYS A 265 -12.64 4.27 21.36
C LYS A 265 -11.68 4.31 20.17
N SER A 266 -11.51 3.22 19.42
CA SER A 266 -10.50 3.10 18.37
C SER A 266 -11.13 3.11 16.99
N VAL A 267 -10.98 4.19 16.25
CA VAL A 267 -11.48 4.34 14.86
C VAL A 267 -10.94 3.26 13.91
N TYR A 268 -9.76 2.71 14.19
CA TYR A 268 -9.08 1.70 13.38
C TYR A 268 -9.47 0.25 13.72
N LEU A 269 -10.30 0.01 14.76
CA LEU A 269 -10.88 -1.30 15.06
C LEU A 269 -12.35 -1.33 14.60
N PRO A 270 -12.80 -2.40 13.94
CA PRO A 270 -14.20 -2.51 13.55
C PRO A 270 -15.07 -2.81 14.78
N ILE A 271 -16.23 -2.15 14.86
CA ILE A 271 -17.17 -2.32 15.97
C ILE A 271 -17.73 -3.75 16.05
N GLU A 272 -17.81 -4.43 14.91
CA GLU A 272 -18.26 -5.82 14.83
C GLU A 272 -17.38 -6.77 15.64
N LEU A 273 -16.11 -6.41 15.83
CA LEU A 273 -15.19 -7.19 16.64
C LEU A 273 -15.63 -7.20 18.13
N ASP A 274 -16.18 -6.08 18.63
CA ASP A 274 -16.74 -6.02 19.98
C ASP A 274 -17.89 -7.02 20.17
N LEU A 275 -18.78 -7.12 19.17
CA LEU A 275 -19.89 -8.06 19.19
C LEU A 275 -19.42 -9.52 19.24
N LEU A 276 -18.41 -9.87 18.43
CA LEU A 276 -17.86 -11.23 18.39
C LEU A 276 -17.18 -11.63 19.70
N LEU A 277 -16.41 -10.71 20.31
CA LEU A 277 -15.70 -10.97 21.54
C LEU A 277 -16.66 -11.10 22.75
N ARG A 278 -17.73 -10.31 22.77
CA ARG A 278 -18.75 -10.37 23.84
C ARG A 278 -19.65 -11.60 23.78
N LYS A 279 -19.82 -12.18 22.61
CA LYS A 279 -20.64 -13.38 22.40
C LYS A 279 -20.17 -14.58 23.24
N GLY A 280 -18.89 -14.60 23.65
CA GLY A 280 -18.33 -15.66 24.47
C GLY A 280 -18.24 -17.00 23.75
N SER A 281 -18.14 -17.00 22.43
CA SER A 281 -18.02 -18.20 21.59
C SER A 281 -16.80 -19.03 21.98
N LYS A 282 -16.90 -20.36 21.84
CA LYS A 282 -15.72 -21.23 21.96
C LYS A 282 -14.62 -20.75 21.02
N LYS A 283 -13.35 -20.94 21.40
CA LYS A 283 -12.16 -20.44 20.69
C LYS A 283 -12.15 -20.81 19.19
N GLU A 284 -12.53 -22.02 18.84
CA GLU A 284 -12.60 -22.47 17.44
C GLU A 284 -13.67 -21.72 16.63
N THR A 285 -14.84 -21.51 17.23
CA THR A 285 -15.95 -20.75 16.63
C THR A 285 -15.55 -19.27 16.47
N LEU A 286 -14.96 -18.69 17.53
CA LEU A 286 -14.47 -17.31 17.49
C LEU A 286 -13.40 -17.12 16.40
N SER A 287 -12.48 -18.08 16.23
CA SER A 287 -11.49 -18.05 15.16
C SER A 287 -12.15 -17.97 13.78
N LYS A 288 -13.16 -18.83 13.51
CA LYS A 288 -13.91 -18.82 12.25
C LYS A 288 -14.68 -17.52 12.04
N GLU A 289 -15.31 -16.99 13.09
CA GLU A 289 -16.08 -15.75 13.05
C GLU A 289 -15.17 -14.54 12.76
N VAL A 290 -14.03 -14.43 13.44
CA VAL A 290 -13.05 -13.33 13.22
C VAL A 290 -12.40 -13.47 11.84
N HIS A 291 -12.15 -14.71 11.37
CA HIS A 291 -11.67 -14.94 10.01
C HIS A 291 -12.69 -14.48 8.97
N ALA A 292 -13.97 -14.85 9.13
CA ALA A 292 -15.04 -14.40 8.25
C ALA A 292 -15.15 -12.85 8.25
N LEU A 293 -15.07 -12.20 9.42
CA LEU A 293 -15.04 -10.74 9.51
C LEU A 293 -13.84 -10.16 8.74
N SER A 294 -12.65 -10.73 8.88
CA SER A 294 -11.47 -10.27 8.16
C SER A 294 -11.66 -10.36 6.64
N MET A 295 -12.26 -11.44 6.15
CA MET A 295 -12.56 -11.63 4.72
C MET A 295 -13.61 -10.62 4.20
N ILE A 296 -14.61 -10.30 5.01
CA ILE A 296 -15.59 -9.24 4.67
C ILE A 296 -14.90 -7.89 4.56
N LYS A 297 -14.05 -7.53 5.53
CA LYS A 297 -13.28 -6.26 5.50
C LYS A 297 -12.30 -6.23 4.33
N TYR A 298 -11.68 -7.35 4.00
CA TYR A 298 -10.85 -7.49 2.80
C TYR A 298 -11.65 -7.21 1.52
N LYS A 299 -12.78 -7.87 1.33
CA LYS A 299 -13.66 -7.65 0.17
C LYS A 299 -14.08 -6.19 0.06
N THR A 300 -14.47 -5.55 1.17
CA THR A 300 -14.81 -4.13 1.22
C THR A 300 -13.62 -3.25 0.84
N LEU A 301 -12.41 -3.58 1.30
CA LEU A 301 -11.18 -2.87 0.94
C LEU A 301 -10.94 -2.93 -0.58
N ILE A 302 -11.05 -4.12 -1.18
CA ILE A 302 -10.89 -4.30 -2.62
C ILE A 302 -11.90 -3.45 -3.41
N GLN A 303 -13.17 -3.47 -3.01
CA GLN A 303 -14.20 -2.64 -3.67
C GLN A 303 -13.89 -1.14 -3.57
N LYS A 304 -13.36 -0.68 -2.43
CA LYS A 304 -12.93 0.72 -2.28
C LYS A 304 -11.75 1.06 -3.17
N ILE A 305 -10.75 0.17 -3.29
CA ILE A 305 -9.62 0.34 -4.21
C ILE A 305 -10.11 0.46 -5.64
N GLU A 306 -11.01 -0.43 -6.07
CA GLU A 306 -11.56 -0.40 -7.42
C GLU A 306 -12.31 0.90 -7.72
N ARG A 307 -13.12 1.40 -6.78
CA ARG A 307 -13.77 2.71 -6.92
C ARG A 307 -12.76 3.86 -7.03
N MET A 308 -11.70 3.84 -6.22
CA MET A 308 -10.65 4.87 -6.31
C MET A 308 -9.95 4.84 -7.67
N ILE A 309 -9.67 3.64 -8.20
CA ILE A 309 -9.06 3.48 -9.53
C ILE A 309 -9.98 4.07 -10.62
N LEU A 310 -11.29 3.84 -10.53
CA LEU A 310 -12.25 4.40 -11.50
C LEU A 310 -12.30 5.93 -11.47
N ILE A 311 -12.09 6.56 -10.31
CA ILE A 311 -12.07 8.03 -10.18
C ILE A 311 -10.79 8.64 -10.79
N VAL A 312 -9.70 7.89 -10.86
CA VAL A 312 -8.44 8.38 -11.44
C VAL A 312 -8.62 8.80 -12.90
N GLN A 313 -9.39 8.06 -13.68
CA GLN A 313 -9.59 8.33 -15.10
C GLN A 313 -10.28 9.69 -15.38
N PRO A 314 -11.43 10.05 -14.77
CA PRO A 314 -12.02 11.37 -14.94
C PRO A 314 -11.13 12.52 -14.51
N ILE A 315 -10.36 12.34 -13.41
CA ILE A 315 -9.40 13.36 -12.94
C ILE A 315 -8.32 13.60 -13.99
N LEU A 316 -7.75 12.52 -14.55
CA LEU A 316 -6.73 12.62 -15.59
C LEU A 316 -7.27 13.28 -16.85
N PHE A 317 -8.48 12.97 -17.28
CA PHE A 317 -9.13 13.64 -18.41
C PHE A 317 -9.39 15.12 -18.14
N GLY A 318 -9.78 15.48 -16.92
CA GLY A 318 -9.90 16.88 -16.51
C GLY A 318 -8.57 17.64 -16.62
N ILE A 319 -7.48 17.05 -16.15
CA ILE A 319 -6.14 17.63 -16.26
C ILE A 319 -5.73 17.80 -17.73
N ILE A 320 -5.96 16.79 -18.56
CA ILE A 320 -5.68 16.83 -20.00
C ILE A 320 -6.49 17.96 -20.67
N GLY A 321 -7.79 18.08 -20.36
CA GLY A 321 -8.64 19.13 -20.88
C GLY A 321 -8.12 20.53 -20.53
N ILE A 322 -7.70 20.74 -19.28
CA ILE A 322 -7.10 22.01 -18.84
C ILE A 322 -5.80 22.28 -19.63
N VAL A 323 -4.94 21.29 -19.79
CA VAL A 323 -3.68 21.44 -20.57
C VAL A 323 -3.96 21.83 -22.01
N ILE A 324 -4.97 21.19 -22.65
CA ILE A 324 -5.37 21.53 -24.03
C ILE A 324 -5.86 22.97 -24.12
N VAL A 325 -6.74 23.40 -23.20
CA VAL A 325 -7.25 24.78 -23.18
C VAL A 325 -6.13 25.78 -22.99
N LEU A 326 -5.19 25.53 -22.07
CA LEU A 326 -4.01 26.38 -21.86
C LEU A 326 -3.12 26.44 -23.10
N MET A 327 -2.94 25.33 -23.80
CA MET A 327 -2.20 25.28 -25.06
C MET A 327 -2.88 26.13 -26.14
N TYR A 328 -4.19 26.00 -26.26
CA TYR A 328 -4.98 26.76 -27.23
C TYR A 328 -4.98 28.26 -26.97
N MET A 329 -5.09 28.65 -25.69
CA MET A 329 -4.98 30.07 -25.30
C MET A 329 -3.60 30.63 -25.61
N ASN A 330 -2.52 29.87 -25.40
CA ASN A 330 -1.17 30.30 -25.75
C ASN A 330 -0.95 30.49 -27.26
N LEU A 331 -1.70 29.78 -28.12
CA LEU A 331 -1.68 29.95 -29.58
C LEU A 331 -2.51 31.17 -30.05
N LEU A 332 -3.72 31.32 -29.53
CA LEU A 332 -4.65 32.33 -30.04
C LEU A 332 -4.38 33.74 -29.50
N MET A 333 -3.89 33.87 -28.26
CA MET A 333 -3.67 35.19 -27.67
C MET A 333 -2.70 36.08 -28.47
N PRO A 334 -1.56 35.58 -28.98
CA PRO A 334 -0.69 36.35 -29.85
C PRO A 334 -1.39 36.79 -31.16
N MET A 335 -2.16 35.86 -31.79
CA MET A 335 -2.89 36.15 -33.00
C MET A 335 -3.96 37.23 -32.83
N TYR A 336 -4.73 37.24 -31.74
CA TYR A 336 -5.71 38.25 -31.43
C TYR A 336 -5.05 39.62 -31.14
N ASN A 337 -3.89 39.63 -30.52
CA ASN A 337 -3.18 40.91 -30.24
C ASN A 337 -2.61 41.51 -31.52
N SER A 338 -2.06 40.74 -32.43
CA SER A 338 -1.58 41.22 -33.72
C SER A 338 -2.74 41.74 -34.63
N MET A 339 -3.91 41.08 -34.60
CA MET A 339 -5.09 41.59 -35.33
C MET A 339 -5.61 42.94 -34.79
N LYS A 340 -5.55 43.19 -33.46
CA LYS A 340 -5.92 44.46 -32.85
C LYS A 340 -4.95 45.61 -33.21
N GLU A 341 -3.68 45.35 -33.43
CA GLU A 341 -2.68 46.36 -33.84
C GLU A 341 -2.83 46.73 -35.32
N VAL A 342 -3.26 45.82 -36.18
CA VAL A 342 -3.53 46.10 -37.61
C VAL A 342 -4.84 46.86 -37.81
N SER A 343 -5.77 46.79 -36.84
CA SER A 343 -7.08 47.46 -36.87
C SER A 343 -7.06 48.90 -36.27
N LYS A 344 -5.90 49.37 -35.83
CA LYS A 344 -5.65 50.78 -35.43
C LYS A 344 -4.79 51.50 -36.45
#